data_e27e628ee3d9492cb4ebefd04f35828f
#
_entry.id   e27e628ee3d9492cb4ebefd04f35828f
#
_cell.length_a   1.000
_cell.length_b   1.000
_cell.length_c   1.000
_cell.angle_alpha   90.00
_cell.angle_beta   90.00
_cell.angle_gamma   90.00
#
_symmetry.space_group_name_H-M   'P 1'
#
loop_
_entity.id
_entity.type
_entity.pdbx_description
1 polymer ?
#
loop_
_entity_poly.entity_id
_entity_poly.type
_entity_poly.pdbx_seq_one_letter_code
_entity_poly.pdbx_strand_id
1 'polypeptide(L)'
;MRVGAVRTCGFAEGTYVRGLNNRFTALGGVQASEGFQAALFGGAMNTPLGAFGGDITHSRARLSNGEQVTGNSFRINFQRYIAASGTNFGLAAHRYSTRGYLTLSDVADARSDDWGYGRRARQRYQVNLSQRLGERSALSLSGGHVSYWDRTTRQSDFQLRFQSTWRRANYGISALRYQMGNGRQDTRYAFTVSVPLGHSPGAPRLSGLVSRGASGAQGQLGLTGMRGDAGALSYSLSASDARAGQSSFSGYAAYQGGRGNVSAGYSHAGPYRALALGAAGSLALHAGGINLGAPVGDGFALIHADAAHGAKVGYGNDTRIARNGYALLPHISPYRWNQIELDPAGLPLDVELQQTSQRVAPTAGSIVRVAFNASHERTLFIDATDALGQPLPFAARVEDEAGRAFGAVGQGGVIQLRGAPSTGVLIVDPEGPRRCRMAYTTPDAPDAHGLSWNQSACTPLPSPGAGLQAARDHADATHTP
;
A
#
# COMPACT_ATOMS: atom_id res chain seq x y z
N MET A 1 8.60 -24.90 35.84
CA MET A 1 7.69 -24.13 34.96
C MET A 1 6.41 -24.94 34.82
N ARG A 2 5.33 -24.61 35.53
CA ARG A 2 4.01 -25.24 35.31
C ARG A 2 3.31 -24.45 34.19
N VAL A 3 3.13 -25.07 33.05
CA VAL A 3 2.29 -24.51 31.97
C VAL A 3 0.84 -24.64 32.44
N GLY A 4 0.25 -23.52 32.88
CA GLY A 4 -1.18 -23.49 33.20
C GLY A 4 -1.99 -23.68 31.91
N ALA A 5 -2.95 -24.58 31.97
CA ALA A 5 -3.88 -24.78 30.85
C ALA A 5 -4.64 -23.50 30.56
N VAL A 6 -4.47 -22.94 29.36
CA VAL A 6 -5.26 -21.82 28.85
C VAL A 6 -6.70 -22.34 28.67
N ARG A 7 -7.61 -21.98 29.58
CA ARG A 7 -9.04 -22.18 29.37
C ARG A 7 -9.55 -21.19 28.36
N THR A 8 -9.88 -21.63 27.17
CA THR A 8 -10.60 -20.83 26.17
C THR A 8 -12.02 -20.61 26.66
N CYS A 9 -12.31 -19.42 27.18
CA CYS A 9 -13.68 -19.02 27.49
C CYS A 9 -14.33 -18.44 26.23
N GLY A 10 -15.39 -19.06 25.75
CA GLY A 10 -16.22 -18.48 24.69
C GLY A 10 -16.89 -17.19 25.18
N PHE A 11 -16.95 -16.17 24.33
CA PHE A 11 -17.73 -14.95 24.59
C PHE A 11 -18.59 -14.61 23.37
N ALA A 12 -19.69 -13.94 23.64
CA ALA A 12 -20.59 -13.38 22.62
C ALA A 12 -20.75 -11.89 22.87
N GLU A 13 -20.74 -11.11 21.79
CA GLU A 13 -20.92 -9.67 21.82
C GLU A 13 -21.85 -9.26 20.69
N GLY A 14 -22.80 -8.34 21.00
CA GLY A 14 -23.67 -7.75 20.02
C GLY A 14 -23.82 -6.26 20.27
N THR A 15 -23.66 -5.45 19.22
CA THR A 15 -23.82 -3.99 19.28
C THR A 15 -24.83 -3.54 18.24
N TYR A 16 -25.71 -2.65 18.63
CA TYR A 16 -26.69 -2.03 17.76
C TYR A 16 -26.58 -0.52 17.85
N VAL A 17 -26.38 0.15 16.70
CA VAL A 17 -26.29 1.60 16.59
C VAL A 17 -27.25 2.05 15.50
N ARG A 18 -28.13 3.01 15.84
CA ARG A 18 -29.12 3.55 14.90
C ARG A 18 -29.20 5.07 14.98
N GLY A 19 -28.95 5.73 13.85
CA GLY A 19 -29.30 7.13 13.67
C GLY A 19 -30.84 7.28 13.64
N LEU A 20 -31.39 8.01 14.60
CA LEU A 20 -32.83 8.30 14.66
C LEU A 20 -33.19 9.46 13.73
N ASN A 21 -32.30 10.43 13.64
CA ASN A 21 -32.34 11.56 12.72
C ASN A 21 -30.95 12.18 12.60
N ASN A 22 -30.78 13.30 11.89
CA ASN A 22 -29.52 13.98 11.68
C ASN A 22 -28.86 14.53 12.97
N ARG A 23 -29.57 14.51 14.11
CA ARG A 23 -29.06 15.03 15.38
C ARG A 23 -28.88 13.95 16.45
N PHE A 24 -29.68 12.88 16.41
CA PHE A 24 -29.71 11.88 17.47
C PHE A 24 -29.34 10.48 16.95
N THR A 25 -28.49 9.80 17.69
CA THR A 25 -28.11 8.40 17.48
C THR A 25 -28.34 7.65 18.78
N ALA A 26 -29.06 6.53 18.72
CA ALA A 26 -29.21 5.60 19.82
C ALA A 26 -28.19 4.45 19.67
N LEU A 27 -27.66 3.97 20.78
CA LEU A 27 -26.76 2.83 20.81
C LEU A 27 -27.13 1.89 21.94
N GLY A 28 -26.97 0.60 21.70
CA GLY A 28 -27.19 -0.46 22.67
C GLY A 28 -26.20 -1.60 22.41
N GLY A 29 -25.84 -2.35 23.46
CA GLY A 29 -24.94 -3.47 23.31
C GLY A 29 -25.10 -4.46 24.46
N VAL A 30 -24.77 -5.70 24.16
CA VAL A 30 -24.74 -6.79 25.14
C VAL A 30 -23.43 -7.56 24.98
N GLN A 31 -22.88 -8.01 26.09
CA GLN A 31 -21.70 -8.84 26.13
C GLN A 31 -21.93 -9.96 27.14
N ALA A 32 -21.66 -11.18 26.76
CA ALA A 32 -21.84 -12.34 27.61
C ALA A 32 -20.68 -13.31 27.47
N SER A 33 -20.25 -13.86 28.57
CA SER A 33 -19.23 -14.91 28.67
C SER A 33 -19.54 -15.77 29.89
N GLU A 34 -18.84 -16.87 30.07
CA GLU A 34 -19.00 -17.70 31.27
C GLU A 34 -18.80 -16.87 32.54
N GLY A 35 -19.89 -16.73 33.33
CA GLY A 35 -19.90 -15.95 34.58
C GLY A 35 -19.74 -14.43 34.42
N PHE A 36 -19.95 -13.86 33.24
CA PHE A 36 -19.98 -12.44 33.00
C PHE A 36 -21.08 -12.05 32.04
N GLN A 37 -21.82 -11.00 32.38
CA GLN A 37 -22.83 -10.41 31.52
C GLN A 37 -22.77 -8.90 31.67
N ALA A 38 -22.89 -8.18 30.54
CA ALA A 38 -23.01 -6.74 30.55
C ALA A 38 -24.01 -6.27 29.49
N ALA A 39 -24.74 -5.22 29.83
CA ALA A 39 -25.64 -4.54 28.91
C ALA A 39 -25.35 -3.04 28.92
N LEU A 40 -25.29 -2.43 27.75
CA LEU A 40 -25.01 -1.02 27.54
C LEU A 40 -26.19 -0.37 26.82
N PHE A 41 -26.58 0.79 27.27
CA PHE A 41 -27.54 1.66 26.62
C PHE A 41 -27.05 3.10 26.61
N GLY A 42 -27.20 3.80 25.49
CA GLY A 42 -26.72 5.15 25.37
C GLY A 42 -27.21 5.88 24.13
N GLY A 43 -26.72 7.09 23.98
CA GLY A 43 -27.00 7.91 22.81
C GLY A 43 -26.00 9.01 22.58
N ALA A 44 -26.04 9.56 21.38
CA ALA A 44 -25.26 10.73 20.98
C ALA A 44 -26.18 11.78 20.33
N MET A 45 -25.85 13.04 20.57
CA MET A 45 -26.60 14.18 20.05
C MET A 45 -25.61 15.19 19.44
N ASN A 46 -25.88 15.58 18.20
CA ASN A 46 -25.16 16.66 17.54
C ASN A 46 -25.93 17.97 17.68
N THR A 47 -25.28 18.98 18.25
CA THR A 47 -25.86 20.30 18.51
C THR A 47 -24.98 21.41 17.92
N PRO A 48 -25.50 22.64 17.76
CA PRO A 48 -24.66 23.80 17.39
C PRO A 48 -23.52 24.08 18.38
N LEU A 49 -23.64 23.64 19.65
CA LEU A 49 -22.62 23.78 20.66
C LEU A 49 -21.54 22.71 20.60
N GLY A 50 -21.80 21.58 19.91
CA GLY A 50 -20.92 20.44 19.78
C GLY A 50 -21.66 19.11 19.86
N ALA A 51 -20.90 18.02 19.76
CA ALA A 51 -21.42 16.67 19.87
C ALA A 51 -21.33 16.18 21.32
N PHE A 52 -22.46 15.77 21.88
CA PHE A 52 -22.58 15.15 23.21
C PHE A 52 -22.88 13.66 23.03
N GLY A 53 -22.28 12.86 23.88
CA GLY A 53 -22.61 11.44 23.98
C GLY A 53 -22.67 11.00 25.42
N GLY A 54 -23.48 10.01 25.71
CA GLY A 54 -23.57 9.41 27.04
C GLY A 54 -24.07 7.99 26.97
N ASP A 55 -23.56 7.16 27.87
CA ASP A 55 -24.02 5.79 28.03
C ASP A 55 -23.93 5.31 29.48
N ILE A 56 -24.76 4.34 29.77
CA ILE A 56 -24.73 3.55 30.99
C ILE A 56 -24.49 2.09 30.62
N THR A 57 -23.57 1.47 31.34
CA THR A 57 -23.30 0.03 31.23
C THR A 57 -23.57 -0.62 32.58
N HIS A 58 -24.42 -1.62 32.60
CA HIS A 58 -24.63 -2.50 33.74
C HIS A 58 -23.83 -3.78 33.54
N SER A 59 -23.08 -4.24 34.56
CA SER A 59 -22.38 -5.52 34.50
C SER A 59 -22.67 -6.38 35.71
N ARG A 60 -22.71 -7.69 35.48
CA ARG A 60 -22.83 -8.74 36.49
C ARG A 60 -21.75 -9.78 36.25
N ALA A 61 -20.95 -10.05 37.26
CA ALA A 61 -19.83 -10.98 37.18
C ALA A 61 -19.87 -11.97 38.38
N ARG A 62 -19.46 -13.20 38.11
CA ARG A 62 -19.18 -14.21 39.14
C ARG A 62 -17.66 -14.39 39.21
N LEU A 63 -17.08 -14.11 40.35
CA LEU A 63 -15.66 -14.25 40.62
C LEU A 63 -15.29 -15.72 40.88
N SER A 64 -14.00 -16.04 40.88
CA SER A 64 -13.48 -17.40 41.14
C SER A 64 -13.81 -17.91 42.53
N ASN A 65 -14.01 -17.07 43.53
CA ASN A 65 -14.46 -17.40 44.88
C ASN A 65 -15.97 -17.64 45.00
N GLY A 66 -16.71 -17.59 43.89
CA GLY A 66 -18.17 -17.77 43.85
C GLY A 66 -18.97 -16.49 44.15
N GLU A 67 -18.34 -15.40 44.54
CA GLU A 67 -18.99 -14.13 44.82
C GLU A 67 -19.58 -13.53 43.54
N GLN A 68 -20.81 -13.04 43.62
CA GLN A 68 -21.44 -12.27 42.55
C GLN A 68 -21.32 -10.79 42.82
N VAL A 69 -20.75 -10.07 41.87
CA VAL A 69 -20.65 -8.60 41.90
C VAL A 69 -21.43 -8.00 40.77
N THR A 70 -22.12 -6.90 41.07
CA THR A 70 -22.89 -6.12 40.08
C THR A 70 -22.53 -4.67 40.20
N GLY A 71 -22.54 -3.97 39.08
CA GLY A 71 -22.26 -2.55 39.09
C GLY A 71 -22.62 -1.85 37.80
N ASN A 72 -22.54 -0.52 37.87
CA ASN A 72 -22.84 0.37 36.75
C ASN A 72 -21.65 1.23 36.42
N SER A 73 -21.50 1.55 35.15
CA SER A 73 -20.57 2.53 34.65
C SER A 73 -21.30 3.58 33.83
N PHE A 74 -21.05 4.83 34.10
CA PHE A 74 -21.62 5.98 33.40
C PHE A 74 -20.51 6.67 32.61
N ARG A 75 -20.75 6.95 31.35
CA ARG A 75 -19.79 7.68 30.51
C ARG A 75 -20.48 8.87 29.87
N ILE A 76 -19.80 10.01 29.88
CA ILE A 76 -20.21 11.24 29.19
C ILE A 76 -19.01 11.71 28.36
N ASN A 77 -19.26 12.08 27.14
CA ASN A 77 -18.28 12.66 26.24
C ASN A 77 -18.85 13.90 25.54
N PHE A 78 -17.97 14.86 25.30
CA PHE A 78 -18.28 16.08 24.56
C PHE A 78 -17.15 16.38 23.59
N GLN A 79 -17.47 16.77 22.36
CA GLN A 79 -16.49 17.19 21.36
C GLN A 79 -17.02 18.40 20.59
N ARG A 80 -16.17 19.38 20.36
CA ARG A 80 -16.46 20.53 19.54
C ARG A 80 -15.27 20.89 18.66
N TYR A 81 -15.52 21.10 17.39
CA TYR A 81 -14.57 21.69 16.46
C TYR A 81 -15.08 23.08 16.04
N ILE A 82 -14.25 24.11 16.19
CA ILE A 82 -14.54 25.49 15.81
C ILE A 82 -13.70 25.80 14.58
N ALA A 83 -14.30 25.73 13.41
CA ALA A 83 -13.62 25.86 12.12
C ALA A 83 -12.96 27.25 11.95
N ALA A 84 -13.61 28.32 12.41
CA ALA A 84 -13.13 29.70 12.28
C ALA A 84 -11.78 29.91 12.97
N SER A 85 -11.54 29.27 14.11
CA SER A 85 -10.28 29.40 14.87
C SER A 85 -9.37 28.18 14.73
N GLY A 86 -9.84 27.10 14.12
CA GLY A 86 -9.11 25.82 14.06
C GLY A 86 -8.93 25.17 15.44
N THR A 87 -9.87 25.44 16.36
CA THR A 87 -9.85 24.89 17.72
C THR A 87 -10.61 23.57 17.77
N ASN A 88 -9.99 22.55 18.30
CA ASN A 88 -10.64 21.28 18.63
C ASN A 88 -10.61 21.08 20.13
N PHE A 89 -11.78 21.01 20.74
CA PHE A 89 -11.94 20.73 22.17
C PHE A 89 -12.66 19.37 22.32
N GLY A 90 -12.11 18.51 23.14
CA GLY A 90 -12.71 17.25 23.52
C GLY A 90 -12.62 17.05 25.03
N LEU A 91 -13.75 16.89 25.67
CA LEU A 91 -13.87 16.22 26.96
C LEU A 91 -14.16 14.77 26.64
N ALA A 92 -13.13 13.99 26.42
CA ALA A 92 -13.27 12.58 26.12
C ALA A 92 -13.39 11.82 27.45
N ALA A 93 -14.56 11.23 27.66
CA ALA A 93 -14.83 10.27 28.71
C ALA A 93 -14.62 10.76 30.17
N HIS A 94 -15.60 11.48 30.68
CA HIS A 94 -15.88 11.33 32.11
C HIS A 94 -16.52 9.95 32.31
N ARG A 95 -15.83 9.05 32.97
CA ARG A 95 -16.34 7.72 33.34
C ARG A 95 -16.39 7.62 34.86
N TYR A 96 -17.57 7.39 35.39
CA TYR A 96 -17.78 7.00 36.78
C TYR A 96 -18.26 5.55 36.84
N SER A 97 -17.64 4.73 37.66
CA SER A 97 -18.04 3.34 37.85
C SER A 97 -18.35 3.08 39.33
N THR A 98 -19.39 2.34 39.62
CA THR A 98 -19.67 1.87 40.98
C THR A 98 -18.65 0.79 41.39
N ARG A 99 -18.53 0.53 42.68
CA ARG A 99 -17.52 -0.38 43.22
C ARG A 99 -17.62 -1.82 42.68
N GLY A 100 -18.85 -2.27 42.38
CA GLY A 100 -19.09 -3.60 41.85
C GLY A 100 -19.02 -3.73 40.33
N TYR A 101 -18.75 -2.64 39.60
CA TYR A 101 -18.63 -2.69 38.15
C TYR A 101 -17.30 -3.30 37.74
N LEU A 102 -17.39 -4.35 36.89
CA LEU A 102 -16.25 -5.00 36.26
C LEU A 102 -16.45 -5.05 34.75
N THR A 103 -15.35 -4.95 34.01
CA THR A 103 -15.29 -5.27 32.58
C THR A 103 -15.01 -6.76 32.38
N LEU A 104 -15.19 -7.27 31.17
CA LEU A 104 -14.83 -8.65 30.84
C LEU A 104 -13.34 -8.92 31.12
N SER A 105 -12.45 -7.98 30.79
CA SER A 105 -11.01 -8.10 31.10
C SER A 105 -10.74 -8.13 32.60
N ASP A 106 -11.44 -7.31 33.40
CA ASP A 106 -11.28 -7.34 34.87
C ASP A 106 -11.67 -8.71 35.43
N VAL A 107 -12.69 -9.37 34.86
CA VAL A 107 -13.11 -10.71 35.27
C VAL A 107 -12.12 -11.79 34.80
N ALA A 108 -11.56 -11.66 33.61
CA ALA A 108 -10.54 -12.57 33.10
C ALA A 108 -9.26 -12.48 33.94
N ASP A 109 -8.82 -11.27 34.29
CA ASP A 109 -7.67 -11.01 35.16
C ASP A 109 -7.92 -11.55 36.59
N ALA A 110 -9.15 -11.42 37.09
CA ALA A 110 -9.56 -11.92 38.39
C ALA A 110 -9.56 -13.46 38.51
N ARG A 111 -9.60 -14.15 37.39
CA ARG A 111 -9.54 -15.62 37.30
C ARG A 111 -8.12 -16.15 37.10
N SER A 112 -7.19 -15.29 36.69
CA SER A 112 -5.77 -15.61 36.70
C SER A 112 -5.21 -15.30 38.11
N ASP A 113 -4.26 -16.13 38.60
CA ASP A 113 -3.62 -15.95 39.92
C ASP A 113 -2.88 -14.60 40.06
N ASP A 114 -2.89 -13.77 39.06
CA ASP A 114 -2.20 -12.48 38.98
C ASP A 114 -3.13 -11.28 39.27
N TRP A 115 -4.29 -11.51 39.89
CA TRP A 115 -5.24 -10.47 40.20
C TRP A 115 -4.78 -9.55 41.34
N GLY A 116 -4.03 -8.53 40.99
CA GLY A 116 -3.80 -7.42 41.90
C GLY A 116 -5.09 -6.64 42.19
N TYR A 117 -5.71 -6.90 43.34
CA TYR A 117 -6.81 -6.14 43.92
C TYR A 117 -6.49 -4.64 43.98
N GLY A 118 -6.56 -3.88 42.97
CA GLY A 118 -6.17 -2.48 43.15
C GLY A 118 -6.20 -1.61 41.92
N ARG A 119 -6.79 -2.10 40.82
CA ARG A 119 -6.84 -1.35 39.55
C ARG A 119 -8.26 -0.96 39.11
N ARG A 120 -9.29 -1.17 39.95
CA ARG A 120 -10.66 -0.81 39.58
C ARG A 120 -10.82 0.71 39.54
N ALA A 121 -10.91 1.26 38.34
CA ALA A 121 -11.08 2.68 38.15
C ALA A 121 -12.45 3.13 38.69
N ARG A 122 -12.46 4.10 39.60
CA ARG A 122 -13.65 4.77 40.14
C ARG A 122 -14.08 5.90 39.20
N GLN A 123 -13.13 6.76 38.85
CA GLN A 123 -13.38 7.92 38.01
C GLN A 123 -12.23 8.08 37.03
N ARG A 124 -12.56 8.43 35.80
CA ARG A 124 -11.59 8.80 34.77
C ARG A 124 -12.06 10.05 34.06
N TYR A 125 -11.24 11.07 34.06
CA TYR A 125 -11.41 12.29 33.28
C TYR A 125 -10.33 12.37 32.23
N GLN A 126 -10.69 12.81 31.05
CA GLN A 126 -9.73 13.07 29.99
C GLN A 126 -10.17 14.32 29.21
N VAL A 127 -9.26 15.27 29.06
CA VAL A 127 -9.46 16.52 28.36
C VAL A 127 -8.42 16.62 27.25
N ASN A 128 -8.85 17.01 26.07
CA ASN A 128 -7.98 17.32 24.95
C ASN A 128 -8.39 18.66 24.36
N LEU A 129 -7.43 19.54 24.19
CA LEU A 129 -7.57 20.81 23.51
C LEU A 129 -6.48 20.93 22.48
N SER A 130 -6.83 21.20 21.25
CA SER A 130 -5.87 21.46 20.17
C SER A 130 -6.25 22.75 19.47
N GLN A 131 -5.30 23.66 19.38
CA GLN A 131 -5.43 24.97 18.76
C GLN A 131 -4.47 25.08 17.60
N ARG A 132 -4.97 25.34 16.40
CA ARG A 132 -4.14 25.69 15.26
C ARG A 132 -3.70 27.14 15.41
N LEU A 133 -2.41 27.39 15.23
CA LEU A 133 -1.76 28.70 15.30
C LEU A 133 -1.19 29.01 13.89
N GLY A 134 -2.05 29.56 13.03
CA GLY A 134 -1.75 29.72 11.62
C GLY A 134 -1.70 28.40 10.86
N GLU A 135 -0.99 28.36 9.73
CA GLU A 135 -0.95 27.20 8.84
C GLU A 135 0.08 26.13 9.25
N ARG A 136 1.10 26.51 10.03
CA ARG A 136 2.29 25.70 10.27
C ARG A 136 2.50 25.31 11.71
N SER A 137 1.70 25.82 12.63
CA SER A 137 1.89 25.61 14.06
C SER A 137 0.62 25.13 14.73
N ALA A 138 0.78 24.33 15.77
CA ALA A 138 -0.33 23.89 16.63
C ALA A 138 0.13 23.80 18.07
N LEU A 139 -0.78 24.19 18.97
CA LEU A 139 -0.64 24.02 20.43
C LEU A 139 -1.67 22.98 20.87
N SER A 140 -1.26 21.99 21.62
CA SER A 140 -2.17 21.00 22.21
C SER A 140 -1.94 20.85 23.70
N LEU A 141 -3.03 20.76 24.42
CA LEU A 141 -3.10 20.44 25.83
C LEU A 141 -3.91 19.16 26.00
N SER A 142 -3.35 18.16 26.62
CA SER A 142 -4.07 16.96 27.03
C SER A 142 -3.88 16.71 28.52
N GLY A 143 -4.89 16.14 29.16
CA GLY A 143 -4.79 15.79 30.57
C GLY A 143 -5.71 14.65 30.91
N GLY A 144 -5.26 13.80 31.81
CA GLY A 144 -5.98 12.67 32.35
C GLY A 144 -5.92 12.62 33.87
N HIS A 145 -6.99 12.15 34.48
CA HIS A 145 -7.03 11.85 35.91
C HIS A 145 -7.81 10.55 36.11
N VAL A 146 -7.19 9.62 36.86
CA VAL A 146 -7.82 8.35 37.23
C VAL A 146 -7.73 8.18 38.71
N SER A 147 -8.85 7.91 39.39
CA SER A 147 -8.93 7.45 40.74
C SER A 147 -9.46 6.03 40.83
N TYR A 148 -9.09 5.32 41.86
CA TYR A 148 -9.42 3.89 42.02
C TYR A 148 -10.23 3.67 43.28
N TRP A 149 -11.00 2.57 43.36
CA TRP A 149 -11.77 2.18 44.52
C TRP A 149 -10.91 1.62 45.63
N ASP A 150 -9.91 0.85 45.26
CA ASP A 150 -9.16 0.01 46.15
C ASP A 150 -7.74 0.54 46.46
N ARG A 151 -7.47 1.78 46.00
CA ARG A 151 -6.19 2.51 46.26
C ARG A 151 -6.44 3.96 46.57
N THR A 152 -5.67 4.48 47.53
CA THR A 152 -5.62 5.91 47.83
C THR A 152 -4.81 6.70 46.79
N THR A 153 -3.99 6.01 46.00
CA THR A 153 -3.19 6.63 44.95
C THR A 153 -4.06 7.03 43.75
N ARG A 154 -3.85 8.26 43.32
CA ARG A 154 -4.48 8.83 42.11
C ARG A 154 -3.41 8.91 41.03
N GLN A 155 -3.82 8.74 39.80
CA GLN A 155 -2.94 8.93 38.66
C GLN A 155 -3.42 10.14 37.86
N SER A 156 -2.51 11.10 37.63
CA SER A 156 -2.79 12.29 36.84
C SER A 156 -1.66 12.53 35.86
N ASP A 157 -2.00 12.85 34.64
CA ASP A 157 -1.07 13.26 33.62
C ASP A 157 -1.57 14.50 32.90
N PHE A 158 -0.67 15.43 32.63
CA PHE A 158 -0.93 16.65 31.87
C PHE A 158 0.21 16.89 30.91
N GLN A 159 -0.13 17.07 29.65
CA GLN A 159 0.84 17.36 28.60
C GLN A 159 0.46 18.64 27.86
N LEU A 160 1.40 19.55 27.79
CA LEU A 160 1.37 20.68 26.88
C LEU A 160 2.37 20.43 25.76
N ARG A 161 1.94 20.58 24.53
CA ARG A 161 2.78 20.38 23.34
C ARG A 161 2.56 21.51 22.36
N PHE A 162 3.65 22.11 21.95
CA PHE A 162 3.72 23.00 20.80
C PHE A 162 4.47 22.30 19.68
N GLN A 163 3.96 22.37 18.46
CA GLN A 163 4.62 21.86 17.25
C GLN A 163 4.53 22.87 16.13
N SER A 164 5.57 22.95 15.33
CA SER A 164 5.61 23.84 14.17
C SER A 164 6.51 23.29 13.07
N THR A 165 6.29 23.79 11.86
CA THR A 165 7.12 23.51 10.69
C THR A 165 7.78 24.79 10.22
N TRP A 166 9.12 24.80 10.23
CA TRP A 166 9.92 25.87 9.69
C TRP A 166 10.68 25.39 8.47
N ARG A 167 10.35 25.94 7.30
CA ARG A 167 10.84 25.42 6.01
C ARG A 167 10.48 23.94 5.86
N ARG A 168 11.46 23.03 6.01
CA ARG A 168 11.30 21.58 5.94
C ARG A 168 11.46 20.88 7.29
N ALA A 169 11.94 21.61 8.30
CA ALA A 169 12.14 21.05 9.63
C ALA A 169 10.83 21.11 10.41
N ASN A 170 10.42 19.97 10.96
CA ASN A 170 9.37 19.91 11.95
C ASN A 170 10.03 19.95 13.33
N TYR A 171 9.58 20.79 14.21
CA TYR A 171 10.07 20.85 15.58
C TYR A 171 8.91 20.90 16.57
N GLY A 172 9.17 20.42 17.76
CA GLY A 172 8.18 20.41 18.83
C GLY A 172 8.82 20.56 20.21
N ILE A 173 8.10 21.24 21.08
CA ILE A 173 8.45 21.37 22.51
C ILE A 173 7.27 20.81 23.29
N SER A 174 7.54 19.98 24.29
CA SER A 174 6.50 19.46 25.17
C SER A 174 6.94 19.43 26.61
N ALA A 175 5.96 19.63 27.50
CA ALA A 175 6.08 19.44 28.93
C ALA A 175 5.01 18.42 29.36
N LEU A 176 5.43 17.30 29.92
CA LEU A 176 4.59 16.24 30.45
C LEU A 176 4.79 16.17 31.98
N ARG A 177 3.74 16.42 32.73
CA ARG A 177 3.70 16.17 34.16
C ARG A 177 2.83 14.97 34.45
N TYR A 178 3.38 14.00 35.14
CA TYR A 178 2.64 12.79 35.49
C TYR A 178 2.93 12.35 36.94
N GLN A 179 1.96 11.71 37.53
CA GLN A 179 2.06 11.14 38.87
C GLN A 179 2.25 9.64 38.76
N MET A 180 3.32 9.13 39.31
CA MET A 180 3.59 7.69 39.38
C MET A 180 2.71 7.00 40.41
N GLY A 181 2.54 5.69 40.32
CA GLY A 181 1.71 4.88 41.20
C GLY A 181 2.15 4.90 42.68
N ASN A 182 3.36 5.37 43.00
CA ASN A 182 3.87 5.59 44.36
C ASN A 182 3.60 7.02 44.89
N GLY A 183 2.78 7.82 44.18
CA GLY A 183 2.46 9.20 44.55
C GLY A 183 3.49 10.25 44.13
N ARG A 184 4.67 9.85 43.67
CA ARG A 184 5.70 10.79 43.19
C ARG A 184 5.28 11.45 41.88
N GLN A 185 5.54 12.74 41.80
CA GLN A 185 5.30 13.50 40.56
C GLN A 185 6.63 13.68 39.82
N ASP A 186 6.58 13.53 38.50
CA ASP A 186 7.68 13.88 37.62
C ASP A 186 7.19 14.82 36.51
N THR A 187 8.06 15.73 36.13
CA THR A 187 7.82 16.62 34.98
C THR A 187 8.93 16.43 33.96
N ARG A 188 8.56 15.99 32.77
CA ARG A 188 9.49 15.77 31.67
C ARG A 188 9.31 16.85 30.63
N TYR A 189 10.37 17.53 30.30
CA TYR A 189 10.46 18.44 29.16
C TYR A 189 11.11 17.72 28.00
N ALA A 190 10.61 17.94 26.78
CA ALA A 190 11.20 17.36 25.60
C ALA A 190 11.19 18.36 24.43
N PHE A 191 12.29 18.36 23.70
CA PHE A 191 12.44 19.03 22.42
C PHE A 191 12.67 17.98 21.35
N THR A 192 11.91 18.07 20.25
CA THR A 192 12.02 17.19 19.10
C THR A 192 12.29 18.00 17.84
N VAL A 193 13.11 17.47 16.95
CA VAL A 193 13.34 18.05 15.63
C VAL A 193 13.38 16.91 14.61
N SER A 194 12.86 17.15 13.40
CA SER A 194 12.89 16.19 12.32
C SER A 194 13.03 16.90 10.98
N VAL A 195 14.08 16.55 10.23
CA VAL A 195 14.49 17.21 8.99
C VAL A 195 14.62 16.17 7.88
N PRO A 196 13.91 16.30 6.75
CA PRO A 196 14.17 15.47 5.58
C PRO A 196 15.48 15.95 4.92
N LEU A 197 16.37 14.99 4.60
CA LEU A 197 17.69 15.24 4.00
C LEU A 197 17.64 15.25 2.46
N GLY A 198 16.53 15.65 1.87
CA GLY A 198 16.34 15.71 0.43
C GLY A 198 14.95 16.22 0.06
N HIS A 199 14.65 16.20 -1.26
CA HIS A 199 13.41 16.74 -1.83
C HIS A 199 12.44 15.64 -2.26
N SER A 200 12.93 14.42 -2.49
CA SER A 200 12.10 13.30 -2.91
C SER A 200 11.22 12.77 -1.77
N PRO A 201 10.05 12.17 -2.06
CA PRO A 201 9.19 11.56 -1.05
C PRO A 201 9.90 10.49 -0.21
N GLY A 202 10.88 9.78 -0.78
CA GLY A 202 11.71 8.77 -0.09
C GLY A 202 13.00 9.31 0.55
N ALA A 203 13.19 10.64 0.62
CA ALA A 203 14.41 11.23 1.19
C ALA A 203 14.62 10.78 2.64
N PRO A 204 15.87 10.48 3.03
CA PRO A 204 16.19 10.17 4.41
C PRO A 204 15.74 11.27 5.36
N ARG A 205 15.30 10.87 6.54
CA ARG A 205 14.85 11.79 7.59
C ARG A 205 15.74 11.66 8.81
N LEU A 206 16.38 12.75 9.19
CA LEU A 206 17.10 12.89 10.44
C LEU A 206 16.14 13.37 11.53
N SER A 207 16.12 12.72 12.66
CA SER A 207 15.32 13.10 13.84
C SER A 207 16.19 13.23 15.06
N GLY A 208 15.88 14.19 15.92
CA GLY A 208 16.52 14.41 17.20
C GLY A 208 15.48 14.58 18.30
N LEU A 209 15.77 14.02 19.45
CA LEU A 209 15.01 14.18 20.69
C LEU A 209 15.97 14.47 21.82
N VAL A 210 15.71 15.53 22.55
CA VAL A 210 16.36 15.78 23.86
C VAL A 210 15.26 15.89 24.90
N SER A 211 15.38 15.17 25.98
CA SER A 211 14.41 15.24 27.08
C SER A 211 15.10 15.28 28.44
N ARG A 212 14.43 15.90 29.43
CA ARG A 212 14.89 16.00 30.80
C ARG A 212 13.72 15.78 31.75
N GLY A 213 13.91 14.89 32.71
CA GLY A 213 12.95 14.58 33.76
C GLY A 213 13.67 14.22 35.05
N ALA A 214 12.98 13.63 36.02
CA ALA A 214 13.56 13.21 37.31
C ALA A 214 14.70 12.19 37.14
N SER A 215 14.65 11.35 36.11
CA SER A 215 15.72 10.37 35.79
C SER A 215 16.95 11.00 35.12
N GLY A 216 16.94 12.32 34.87
CA GLY A 216 18.03 13.03 34.20
C GLY A 216 17.72 13.43 32.74
N ALA A 217 18.77 13.83 32.04
CA ALA A 217 18.73 14.19 30.65
C ALA A 217 18.92 12.95 29.75
N GLN A 218 18.21 12.90 28.64
CA GLN A 218 18.34 11.87 27.61
C GLN A 218 18.38 12.54 26.23
N GLY A 219 19.28 12.07 25.36
CA GLY A 219 19.39 12.47 23.98
C GLY A 219 19.18 11.26 23.06
N GLN A 220 18.51 11.46 21.94
CA GLN A 220 18.36 10.45 20.91
C GLN A 220 18.49 11.10 19.53
N LEU A 221 19.25 10.47 18.66
CA LEU A 221 19.32 10.77 17.24
C LEU A 221 18.84 9.58 16.44
N GLY A 222 18.10 9.83 15.37
CA GLY A 222 17.59 8.81 14.50
C GLY A 222 17.73 9.21 13.04
N LEU A 223 18.04 8.25 12.18
CA LEU A 223 18.03 8.39 10.73
C LEU A 223 17.18 7.26 10.15
N THR A 224 16.16 7.63 9.37
CA THR A 224 15.31 6.66 8.69
C THR A 224 15.24 7.01 7.21
N GLY A 225 15.11 6.02 6.36
CA GLY A 225 14.98 6.26 4.93
C GLY A 225 14.53 5.01 4.17
N MET A 226 14.16 5.25 2.92
CA MET A 226 13.81 4.21 1.96
C MET A 226 14.53 4.48 0.65
N ARG A 227 14.88 3.42 -0.08
CA ARG A 227 15.50 3.47 -1.40
C ARG A 227 14.99 2.36 -2.30
N GLY A 228 15.19 2.54 -3.60
CA GLY A 228 14.75 1.61 -4.63
C GLY A 228 13.30 1.81 -5.05
N ASP A 229 12.89 1.06 -6.05
CA ASP A 229 11.52 1.08 -6.56
C ASP A 229 10.54 0.74 -5.44
N ALA A 230 9.48 1.52 -5.32
CA ALA A 230 8.46 1.38 -4.28
C ALA A 230 9.01 1.29 -2.83
N GLY A 231 10.24 1.75 -2.57
CA GLY A 231 10.85 1.69 -1.24
C GLY A 231 11.35 0.31 -0.84
N ALA A 232 11.80 -0.48 -1.80
CA ALA A 232 12.25 -1.86 -1.59
C ALA A 232 13.28 -2.02 -0.46
N LEU A 233 14.18 -1.07 -0.29
CA LEU A 233 15.12 -1.02 0.83
C LEU A 233 14.64 0.02 1.85
N SER A 234 14.34 -0.41 3.07
CA SER A 234 14.09 0.45 4.24
C SER A 234 15.24 0.31 5.24
N TYR A 235 15.61 1.40 5.87
CA TYR A 235 16.62 1.39 6.92
C TYR A 235 16.33 2.39 8.02
N SER A 236 16.77 2.04 9.23
CA SER A 236 16.72 2.90 10.40
C SER A 236 18.00 2.76 11.23
N LEU A 237 18.54 3.89 11.66
CA LEU A 237 19.63 3.96 12.60
C LEU A 237 19.17 4.81 13.78
N SER A 238 19.50 4.42 14.99
CA SER A 238 19.24 5.22 16.18
C SER A 238 20.42 5.13 17.15
N ALA A 239 20.74 6.26 17.75
CA ALA A 239 21.69 6.35 18.82
C ALA A 239 21.04 7.11 19.98
N SER A 240 21.16 6.64 21.19
CA SER A 240 20.67 7.32 22.38
C SER A 240 21.72 7.34 23.47
N ASP A 241 21.70 8.41 24.23
CA ASP A 241 22.51 8.59 25.42
C ASP A 241 21.62 8.99 26.59
N ALA A 242 21.79 8.32 27.70
CA ALA A 242 21.08 8.61 28.94
C ALA A 242 22.07 8.85 30.07
N ARG A 243 21.69 9.71 31.03
CA ARG A 243 22.46 9.95 32.22
C ARG A 243 22.67 8.61 32.97
N ALA A 244 23.89 8.28 33.35
CA ALA A 244 24.39 7.04 33.94
C ALA A 244 25.16 6.13 32.96
N GLY A 245 25.64 6.66 31.83
CA GLY A 245 26.49 5.92 30.90
C GLY A 245 25.79 4.80 30.14
N GLN A 246 24.46 4.84 30.04
CA GLN A 246 23.65 3.88 29.25
C GLN A 246 23.44 4.44 27.86
N SER A 247 24.52 4.49 27.09
CA SER A 247 24.40 4.76 25.65
C SER A 247 23.93 3.50 24.91
N SER A 248 23.10 3.70 23.91
CA SER A 248 22.67 2.63 23.04
C SER A 248 22.74 3.04 21.58
N PHE A 249 22.97 2.04 20.74
CA PHE A 249 22.93 2.17 19.29
C PHE A 249 22.12 1.03 18.71
N SER A 250 21.27 1.32 17.74
CA SER A 250 20.62 0.29 16.94
C SER A 250 20.58 0.68 15.47
N GLY A 251 20.75 -0.32 14.63
CA GLY A 251 20.62 -0.22 13.19
C GLY A 251 19.77 -1.38 12.68
N TYR A 252 18.87 -1.07 11.74
CA TYR A 252 18.04 -2.05 11.07
C TYR A 252 17.95 -1.71 9.60
N ALA A 253 18.06 -2.73 8.75
CA ALA A 253 17.81 -2.62 7.32
C ALA A 253 16.97 -3.81 6.86
N ALA A 254 16.01 -3.56 5.98
CA ALA A 254 15.19 -4.59 5.37
C ALA A 254 15.04 -4.31 3.88
N TYR A 255 15.26 -5.33 3.08
CA TYR A 255 15.04 -5.32 1.64
C TYR A 255 13.88 -6.24 1.31
N GLN A 256 12.88 -5.69 0.61
CA GLN A 256 11.72 -6.40 0.12
C GLN A 256 11.82 -6.53 -1.40
N GLY A 257 12.19 -7.70 -1.86
CA GLY A 257 12.35 -7.99 -3.28
C GLY A 257 11.29 -8.95 -3.81
N GLY A 258 11.15 -9.00 -5.13
CA GLY A 258 10.20 -9.91 -5.78
C GLY A 258 10.51 -11.40 -5.58
N ARG A 259 11.72 -11.74 -5.17
CA ARG A 259 12.15 -13.13 -4.90
C ARG A 259 12.24 -13.50 -3.43
N GLY A 260 12.03 -12.55 -2.53
CA GLY A 260 12.11 -12.74 -1.09
C GLY A 260 12.47 -11.46 -0.36
N ASN A 261 12.37 -11.52 0.96
CA ASN A 261 12.69 -10.43 1.87
C ASN A 261 13.89 -10.80 2.70
N VAL A 262 14.81 -9.88 2.91
CA VAL A 262 15.96 -10.05 3.81
C VAL A 262 16.02 -8.89 4.79
N SER A 263 16.41 -9.14 6.02
CA SER A 263 16.59 -8.10 7.03
C SER A 263 17.82 -8.36 7.87
N ALA A 264 18.43 -7.28 8.34
CA ALA A 264 19.53 -7.32 9.27
C ALA A 264 19.33 -6.24 10.34
N GLY A 265 19.53 -6.60 11.59
CA GLY A 265 19.43 -5.71 12.74
C GLY A 265 20.62 -5.90 13.66
N TYR A 266 21.18 -4.81 14.14
CA TYR A 266 22.20 -4.80 15.16
C TYR A 266 21.80 -3.84 16.28
N SER A 267 21.98 -4.25 17.52
CA SER A 267 21.77 -3.41 18.67
C SER A 267 22.88 -3.57 19.68
N HIS A 268 23.23 -2.47 20.32
CA HIS A 268 24.21 -2.39 21.40
C HIS A 268 23.70 -1.46 22.51
N ALA A 269 23.70 -1.94 23.72
CA ALA A 269 23.29 -1.15 24.89
C ALA A 269 24.07 -1.64 26.12
N GLY A 270 25.03 -0.85 26.61
CA GLY A 270 25.91 -1.26 27.69
C GLY A 270 26.64 -2.57 27.40
N PRO A 271 26.51 -3.62 28.22
CA PRO A 271 27.12 -4.91 27.97
C PRO A 271 26.38 -5.79 26.94
N TYR A 272 25.17 -5.37 26.56
CA TYR A 272 24.31 -6.16 25.67
C TYR A 272 24.62 -5.84 24.21
N ARG A 273 24.80 -6.90 23.43
CA ARG A 273 24.93 -6.83 21.96
C ARG A 273 24.04 -7.89 21.33
N ALA A 274 23.31 -7.51 20.32
CA ALA A 274 22.49 -8.45 19.56
C ALA A 274 22.62 -8.20 18.06
N LEU A 275 22.71 -9.29 17.31
CA LEU A 275 22.64 -9.33 15.86
C LEU A 275 21.42 -10.19 15.51
N ALA A 276 20.54 -9.65 14.67
CA ALA A 276 19.39 -10.35 14.14
C ALA A 276 19.48 -10.37 12.62
N LEU A 277 19.38 -11.55 12.04
CA LEU A 277 19.33 -11.74 10.59
C LEU A 277 18.03 -12.45 10.27
N GLY A 278 17.33 -12.00 9.24
CA GLY A 278 16.09 -12.58 8.80
C GLY A 278 16.07 -12.74 7.29
N ALA A 279 15.55 -13.87 6.84
CA ALA A 279 15.23 -14.11 5.44
C ALA A 279 13.87 -14.79 5.37
N ALA A 280 13.02 -14.33 4.48
CA ALA A 280 11.70 -14.89 4.25
C ALA A 280 11.38 -14.87 2.76
N GLY A 281 10.75 -15.91 2.28
CA GLY A 281 10.35 -16.03 0.88
C GLY A 281 9.46 -17.24 0.69
N SER A 282 9.09 -17.47 -0.54
CA SER A 282 8.32 -18.62 -0.98
C SER A 282 8.99 -19.31 -2.15
N LEU A 283 8.76 -20.60 -2.28
CA LEU A 283 9.20 -21.42 -3.39
C LEU A 283 7.99 -22.13 -3.95
N ALA A 284 7.69 -21.91 -5.22
CA ALA A 284 6.63 -22.60 -5.93
C ALA A 284 7.22 -23.59 -6.93
N LEU A 285 6.77 -24.85 -6.82
CA LEU A 285 7.05 -25.94 -7.77
C LEU A 285 5.82 -26.14 -8.66
N HIS A 286 5.99 -26.07 -9.96
CA HIS A 286 4.90 -26.22 -10.92
C HIS A 286 5.42 -26.81 -12.23
N ALA A 287 4.52 -27.10 -13.17
CA ALA A 287 4.88 -27.73 -14.44
C ALA A 287 5.90 -26.95 -15.29
N GLY A 288 5.99 -25.62 -15.12
CA GLY A 288 6.96 -24.75 -15.78
C GLY A 288 8.30 -24.61 -15.03
N GLY A 289 8.51 -25.32 -13.91
CA GLY A 289 9.76 -25.31 -13.14
C GLY A 289 9.61 -24.76 -11.73
N ILE A 290 10.63 -24.04 -11.27
CA ILE A 290 10.74 -23.53 -9.90
C ILE A 290 10.77 -21.99 -9.95
N ASN A 291 9.91 -21.35 -9.15
CA ASN A 291 9.94 -19.90 -8.96
C ASN A 291 10.07 -19.54 -7.48
N LEU A 292 10.97 -18.59 -7.22
CA LEU A 292 11.10 -17.92 -5.93
C LEU A 292 10.19 -16.69 -5.91
N GLY A 293 9.61 -16.40 -4.76
CA GLY A 293 8.76 -15.24 -4.53
C GLY A 293 8.92 -14.62 -3.15
N ALA A 294 8.35 -13.45 -2.98
CA ALA A 294 8.13 -12.89 -1.65
C ALA A 294 7.24 -13.83 -0.81
N PRO A 295 7.23 -13.71 0.53
CA PRO A 295 6.37 -14.54 1.37
C PRO A 295 4.92 -14.47 0.90
N VAL A 296 4.29 -15.62 0.68
CA VAL A 296 2.89 -15.73 0.26
C VAL A 296 1.98 -15.87 1.48
N GLY A 297 0.75 -15.35 1.35
CA GLY A 297 -0.32 -15.60 2.29
C GLY A 297 -1.09 -16.88 1.98
N ASP A 298 -2.32 -16.96 2.48
CA ASP A 298 -3.21 -18.12 2.25
C ASP A 298 -3.57 -18.33 0.78
N GLY A 299 -3.57 -17.25 -0.04
CA GLY A 299 -3.81 -17.30 -1.48
C GLY A 299 -2.78 -16.48 -2.24
N PHE A 300 -2.34 -16.98 -3.40
CA PHE A 300 -1.42 -16.29 -4.30
C PHE A 300 -1.71 -16.61 -5.77
N ALA A 301 -1.16 -15.80 -6.67
CA ALA A 301 -1.28 -16.05 -8.09
C ALA A 301 0.05 -16.47 -8.71
N LEU A 302 0.00 -17.47 -9.56
CA LEU A 302 1.08 -17.86 -10.46
C LEU A 302 0.83 -17.23 -11.84
N ILE A 303 1.62 -16.24 -12.17
CA ILE A 303 1.51 -15.49 -13.42
C ILE A 303 2.35 -16.18 -14.47
N HIS A 304 1.79 -16.34 -15.68
CA HIS A 304 2.47 -16.96 -16.81
C HIS A 304 2.46 -16.02 -18.03
N ALA A 305 3.63 -15.76 -18.60
CA ALA A 305 3.80 -14.95 -19.80
C ALA A 305 5.14 -15.31 -20.46
N ASP A 306 5.13 -16.26 -21.43
CA ASP A 306 6.35 -16.89 -21.95
C ASP A 306 7.37 -15.93 -22.54
N ALA A 307 6.98 -15.01 -23.39
CA ALA A 307 7.88 -14.06 -24.04
C ALA A 307 8.20 -12.82 -23.19
N ALA A 308 7.49 -12.61 -22.06
CA ALA A 308 7.56 -11.37 -21.30
C ALA A 308 8.58 -11.40 -20.14
N HIS A 309 9.73 -12.06 -20.33
CA HIS A 309 10.80 -12.08 -19.32
C HIS A 309 11.20 -10.67 -18.91
N GLY A 310 11.22 -10.41 -17.59
CA GLY A 310 11.57 -9.12 -17.04
C GLY A 310 10.38 -8.16 -16.84
N ALA A 311 9.20 -8.44 -17.44
CA ALA A 311 7.99 -7.65 -17.21
C ALA A 311 7.65 -7.62 -15.71
N LYS A 312 7.31 -6.44 -15.21
CA LYS A 312 6.93 -6.25 -13.81
C LYS A 312 5.47 -6.66 -13.62
N VAL A 313 5.19 -7.36 -12.52
CA VAL A 313 3.86 -7.87 -12.17
C VAL A 313 3.28 -7.08 -11.02
N GLY A 314 2.14 -6.43 -11.23
CA GLY A 314 1.40 -5.70 -10.19
C GLY A 314 2.10 -4.43 -9.71
N TYR A 315 1.51 -3.82 -8.68
CA TYR A 315 2.02 -2.60 -8.07
C TYR A 315 2.72 -2.91 -6.75
N GLY A 316 3.81 -2.20 -6.49
CA GLY A 316 4.44 -2.13 -5.16
C GLY A 316 5.54 -3.13 -4.86
N ASN A 317 5.59 -4.29 -5.51
CA ASN A 317 6.68 -5.26 -5.36
C ASN A 317 7.47 -5.35 -6.66
N ASP A 318 8.79 -5.57 -6.57
CA ASP A 318 9.62 -5.80 -7.76
C ASP A 318 9.51 -7.27 -8.24
N THR A 319 8.28 -7.79 -8.28
CA THR A 319 7.98 -9.10 -8.85
C THR A 319 8.05 -9.00 -10.36
N ARG A 320 8.86 -9.85 -10.99
CA ARG A 320 9.07 -9.87 -12.44
C ARG A 320 8.92 -11.27 -12.99
N ILE A 321 8.47 -11.36 -14.25
CA ILE A 321 8.44 -12.62 -14.97
C ILE A 321 9.87 -13.16 -15.09
N ALA A 322 10.09 -14.36 -14.60
CA ALA A 322 11.37 -15.05 -14.63
C ALA A 322 11.67 -15.62 -16.04
N ARG A 323 12.88 -16.15 -16.26
CA ARG A 323 13.27 -16.73 -17.55
C ARG A 323 12.42 -17.92 -18.01
N ASN A 324 11.77 -18.61 -17.06
CA ASN A 324 10.85 -19.71 -17.36
C ASN A 324 9.43 -19.25 -17.69
N GLY A 325 9.21 -17.94 -17.88
CA GLY A 325 7.91 -17.36 -18.22
C GLY A 325 6.95 -17.20 -17.03
N TYR A 326 7.40 -17.44 -15.79
CA TYR A 326 6.51 -17.39 -14.62
C TYR A 326 6.95 -16.35 -13.59
N ALA A 327 5.97 -15.84 -12.83
CA ALA A 327 6.17 -15.04 -11.65
C ALA A 327 5.18 -15.42 -10.56
N LEU A 328 5.54 -15.18 -9.31
CA LEU A 328 4.74 -15.46 -8.14
C LEU A 328 4.26 -14.15 -7.55
N LEU A 329 2.96 -13.88 -7.67
CA LEU A 329 2.33 -12.69 -7.08
C LEU A 329 1.75 -13.07 -5.71
N PRO A 330 2.37 -12.61 -4.59
CA PRO A 330 1.86 -12.87 -3.26
C PRO A 330 0.59 -12.04 -2.99
N HIS A 331 -0.25 -12.50 -2.09
CA HIS A 331 -1.36 -11.75 -1.52
C HIS A 331 -2.43 -11.32 -2.52
N ILE A 332 -3.22 -12.28 -3.00
CA ILE A 332 -4.49 -12.02 -3.67
C ILE A 332 -5.64 -12.10 -2.65
N SER A 333 -6.57 -11.15 -2.75
CA SER A 333 -7.72 -11.08 -1.84
C SER A 333 -8.79 -12.10 -2.22
N PRO A 334 -9.19 -13.02 -1.32
CA PRO A 334 -10.25 -13.97 -1.60
C PRO A 334 -11.62 -13.29 -1.71
N TYR A 335 -12.51 -13.87 -2.52
CA TYR A 335 -13.89 -13.43 -2.75
C TYR A 335 -14.02 -11.99 -3.24
N ARG A 336 -12.97 -11.44 -3.88
CA ARG A 336 -12.95 -10.11 -4.49
C ARG A 336 -12.26 -10.15 -5.84
N TRP A 337 -12.63 -9.22 -6.71
CA TRP A 337 -11.91 -8.99 -7.94
C TRP A 337 -10.53 -8.41 -7.66
N ASN A 338 -9.49 -9.16 -8.05
CA ASN A 338 -8.10 -8.70 -8.05
C ASN A 338 -7.73 -8.38 -9.49
N GLN A 339 -7.26 -7.18 -9.75
CA GLN A 339 -6.71 -6.79 -11.02
C GLN A 339 -5.21 -7.06 -11.01
N ILE A 340 -4.76 -7.88 -11.94
CA ILE A 340 -3.35 -8.27 -12.10
C ILE A 340 -2.88 -7.61 -13.40
N GLU A 341 -1.81 -6.85 -13.30
CA GLU A 341 -1.26 -6.08 -14.41
C GLU A 341 0.17 -6.51 -14.70
N LEU A 342 0.53 -6.53 -15.97
CA LEU A 342 1.90 -6.63 -16.48
C LEU A 342 2.31 -5.27 -17.02
N ASP A 343 3.39 -4.72 -16.47
CA ASP A 343 4.01 -3.50 -16.97
C ASP A 343 4.94 -3.84 -18.14
N PRO A 344 4.64 -3.39 -19.37
CA PRO A 344 5.50 -3.61 -20.52
C PRO A 344 6.78 -2.78 -20.50
N ALA A 345 6.90 -1.83 -19.58
CA ALA A 345 8.07 -0.96 -19.50
C ALA A 345 9.35 -1.78 -19.25
N GLY A 346 10.30 -1.66 -20.18
CA GLY A 346 11.56 -2.40 -20.13
C GLY A 346 11.55 -3.77 -20.80
N LEU A 347 10.45 -4.17 -21.42
CA LEU A 347 10.45 -5.30 -22.35
C LEU A 347 11.20 -4.94 -23.63
N PRO A 348 11.85 -5.93 -24.30
CA PRO A 348 12.39 -5.75 -25.63
C PRO A 348 11.29 -5.29 -26.61
N LEU A 349 11.66 -4.52 -27.62
CA LEU A 349 10.73 -3.95 -28.59
C LEU A 349 10.05 -5.01 -29.48
N ASP A 350 10.62 -6.21 -29.53
CA ASP A 350 10.09 -7.37 -30.24
C ASP A 350 9.07 -8.17 -29.41
N VAL A 351 8.80 -7.79 -28.17
CA VAL A 351 7.80 -8.46 -27.34
C VAL A 351 6.49 -7.70 -27.37
N GLU A 352 5.45 -8.36 -27.80
CA GLU A 352 4.07 -7.86 -27.78
C GLU A 352 3.24 -8.58 -26.72
N LEU A 353 2.52 -7.78 -25.92
CA LEU A 353 1.52 -8.26 -24.97
C LEU A 353 0.12 -8.00 -25.56
N GLN A 354 -0.64 -9.06 -25.81
CA GLN A 354 -2.02 -8.91 -26.29
C GLN A 354 -2.94 -8.29 -25.23
N GLN A 355 -2.61 -8.50 -23.96
CA GLN A 355 -3.32 -7.97 -22.81
C GLN A 355 -2.31 -7.60 -21.71
N THR A 356 -2.51 -6.45 -21.10
CA THR A 356 -1.67 -5.97 -19.97
C THR A 356 -2.37 -6.12 -18.62
N SER A 357 -3.65 -6.49 -18.59
CA SER A 357 -4.43 -6.60 -17.37
C SER A 357 -5.42 -7.75 -17.43
N GLN A 358 -5.55 -8.50 -16.32
CA GLN A 358 -6.56 -9.54 -16.12
C GLN A 358 -7.18 -9.43 -14.72
N ARG A 359 -8.43 -9.89 -14.58
CA ARG A 359 -9.16 -9.89 -13.31
C ARG A 359 -9.45 -11.32 -12.87
N VAL A 360 -9.21 -11.59 -11.59
CA VAL A 360 -9.49 -12.89 -10.98
C VAL A 360 -10.18 -12.69 -9.61
N ALA A 361 -11.10 -13.57 -9.28
CA ALA A 361 -11.77 -13.60 -7.97
C ALA A 361 -11.54 -14.98 -7.33
N PRO A 362 -10.47 -15.17 -6.56
CA PRO A 362 -10.13 -16.44 -5.95
C PRO A 362 -11.00 -16.76 -4.74
N THR A 363 -11.07 -18.03 -4.36
CA THR A 363 -11.54 -18.47 -3.04
C THR A 363 -10.41 -18.41 -2.01
N ALA A 364 -10.73 -18.45 -0.72
CA ALA A 364 -9.71 -18.51 0.32
C ALA A 364 -8.84 -19.78 0.16
N GLY A 365 -7.54 -19.64 0.34
CA GLY A 365 -6.57 -20.73 0.23
C GLY A 365 -6.27 -21.18 -1.20
N SER A 366 -6.76 -20.49 -2.23
CA SER A 366 -6.56 -20.91 -3.61
C SER A 366 -5.25 -20.38 -4.21
N ILE A 367 -4.67 -21.18 -5.10
CA ILE A 367 -3.59 -20.80 -6.00
C ILE A 367 -4.21 -20.59 -7.38
N VAL A 368 -4.12 -19.38 -7.92
CA VAL A 368 -4.72 -19.04 -9.21
C VAL A 368 -3.63 -18.90 -10.27
N ARG A 369 -3.74 -19.65 -11.36
CA ARG A 369 -2.90 -19.43 -12.54
C ARG A 369 -3.53 -18.36 -13.41
N VAL A 370 -2.75 -17.33 -13.76
CA VAL A 370 -3.16 -16.24 -14.66
C VAL A 370 -2.18 -16.19 -15.81
N ALA A 371 -2.68 -16.42 -17.02
CA ALA A 371 -1.87 -16.46 -18.23
C ALA A 371 -2.07 -15.19 -19.06
N PHE A 372 -0.97 -14.56 -19.44
CA PHE A 372 -0.94 -13.45 -20.40
C PHE A 372 -0.34 -13.95 -21.71
N ASN A 373 -0.99 -13.63 -22.81
CA ASN A 373 -0.47 -13.95 -24.13
C ASN A 373 0.61 -12.91 -24.50
N ALA A 374 1.84 -13.38 -24.54
CA ALA A 374 2.99 -12.61 -24.98
C ALA A 374 3.66 -13.35 -26.13
N SER A 375 4.03 -12.64 -27.16
CA SER A 375 4.69 -13.19 -28.34
C SER A 375 5.91 -12.36 -28.72
N HIS A 376 6.92 -13.01 -29.32
CA HIS A 376 7.99 -12.28 -29.97
C HIS A 376 7.54 -11.92 -31.37
N GLU A 377 7.34 -10.64 -31.62
CA GLU A 377 6.98 -10.12 -32.95
C GLU A 377 8.07 -9.14 -33.39
N ARG A 378 8.90 -9.60 -34.34
CA ARG A 378 9.92 -8.71 -34.90
C ARG A 378 9.27 -7.52 -35.53
N THR A 379 9.75 -6.33 -35.24
CA THR A 379 9.37 -5.09 -35.91
C THR A 379 10.42 -4.71 -36.91
N LEU A 380 10.01 -4.63 -38.17
CA LEU A 380 10.85 -4.17 -39.28
C LEU A 380 10.35 -2.79 -39.72
N PHE A 381 11.27 -1.85 -39.81
CA PHE A 381 11.05 -0.56 -40.45
C PHE A 381 11.64 -0.59 -41.86
N ILE A 382 10.88 -0.16 -42.85
CA ILE A 382 11.30 -0.10 -44.24
C ILE A 382 11.26 1.34 -44.71
N ASP A 383 12.41 1.88 -45.08
CA ASP A 383 12.47 3.13 -45.85
C ASP A 383 12.09 2.84 -47.28
N ALA A 384 10.81 3.09 -47.58
CA ALA A 384 10.24 2.74 -48.86
C ALA A 384 10.19 3.94 -49.82
N THR A 385 10.78 3.74 -51.00
CA THR A 385 10.81 4.73 -52.06
C THR A 385 10.09 4.24 -53.32
N ASP A 386 9.67 5.15 -54.17
CA ASP A 386 9.22 4.83 -55.50
C ASP A 386 10.41 4.57 -56.46
N ALA A 387 10.12 4.28 -57.73
CA ALA A 387 11.13 4.01 -58.77
C ALA A 387 12.03 5.24 -59.06
N LEU A 388 11.64 6.44 -58.60
CA LEU A 388 12.40 7.67 -58.77
C LEU A 388 13.16 8.05 -57.48
N GLY A 389 13.15 7.19 -56.47
CA GLY A 389 13.81 7.46 -55.18
C GLY A 389 13.05 8.42 -54.26
N GLN A 390 11.79 8.75 -54.58
CA GLN A 390 10.98 9.63 -53.74
C GLN A 390 10.27 8.77 -52.66
N PRO A 391 10.05 9.29 -51.44
CA PRO A 391 9.30 8.59 -50.41
C PRO A 391 7.89 8.23 -50.88
N LEU A 392 7.42 7.05 -50.50
CA LEU A 392 6.06 6.62 -50.79
C LEU A 392 5.01 7.52 -50.14
N PRO A 393 3.80 7.66 -50.71
CA PRO A 393 2.75 8.55 -50.22
C PRO A 393 2.35 8.22 -48.77
N PHE A 394 2.29 9.21 -47.94
CA PHE A 394 1.80 9.10 -46.57
C PHE A 394 0.36 8.52 -46.55
N ALA A 395 0.08 7.64 -45.60
CA ALA A 395 -1.19 6.96 -45.38
C ALA A 395 -1.62 5.98 -46.49
N ALA A 396 -0.77 5.68 -47.47
CA ALA A 396 -1.04 4.63 -48.43
C ALA A 396 -1.13 3.26 -47.74
N ARG A 397 -2.17 2.45 -48.04
CA ARG A 397 -2.34 1.12 -47.43
C ARG A 397 -1.21 0.18 -47.84
N VAL A 398 -0.84 -0.68 -46.88
CA VAL A 398 0.21 -1.70 -47.08
C VAL A 398 -0.38 -3.05 -46.77
N GLU A 399 -0.33 -3.96 -47.77
CA GLU A 399 -0.84 -5.33 -47.65
C GLU A 399 0.19 -6.33 -48.20
N ASP A 400 0.09 -7.59 -47.82
CA ASP A 400 0.82 -8.66 -48.49
C ASP A 400 0.10 -9.12 -49.76
N GLU A 401 0.71 -10.06 -50.51
CA GLU A 401 0.11 -10.62 -51.72
C GLU A 401 -1.20 -11.40 -51.46
N ALA A 402 -1.44 -11.82 -50.20
CA ALA A 402 -2.68 -12.48 -49.80
C ALA A 402 -3.77 -11.48 -49.33
N GLY A 403 -3.50 -10.17 -49.36
CA GLY A 403 -4.44 -9.13 -48.92
C GLY A 403 -4.47 -8.89 -47.41
N ARG A 404 -3.52 -9.43 -46.65
CA ARG A 404 -3.41 -9.16 -45.23
C ARG A 404 -2.83 -7.77 -45.03
N ALA A 405 -3.57 -6.92 -44.35
CA ALA A 405 -3.13 -5.55 -44.06
C ALA A 405 -2.03 -5.51 -42.97
N PHE A 406 -0.96 -4.78 -43.25
CA PHE A 406 0.13 -4.48 -42.31
C PHE A 406 0.08 -3.03 -41.81
N GLY A 407 -0.85 -2.21 -42.23
CA GLY A 407 -0.98 -0.84 -41.85
C GLY A 407 -0.91 0.14 -43.01
N ALA A 408 -0.20 1.25 -42.82
CA ALA A 408 -0.05 2.29 -43.83
C ALA A 408 1.38 2.87 -43.82
N VAL A 409 1.73 3.53 -44.91
CA VAL A 409 2.98 4.27 -45.05
C VAL A 409 2.98 5.45 -44.08
N GLY A 410 3.98 5.55 -43.25
CA GLY A 410 4.21 6.63 -42.29
C GLY A 410 4.88 7.86 -42.92
N GLN A 411 5.25 8.81 -42.11
CA GLN A 411 5.99 10.01 -42.55
C GLN A 411 7.34 9.63 -43.17
N GLY A 412 7.71 10.32 -44.26
CA GLY A 412 8.97 10.08 -44.93
C GLY A 412 9.04 8.77 -45.74
N GLY A 413 7.90 8.08 -45.97
CA GLY A 413 7.88 6.82 -46.69
C GLY A 413 8.19 5.59 -45.83
N VAL A 414 8.28 5.74 -44.50
CA VAL A 414 8.59 4.64 -43.58
C VAL A 414 7.40 3.71 -43.40
N ILE A 415 7.59 2.42 -43.63
CA ILE A 415 6.60 1.37 -43.36
C ILE A 415 7.04 0.60 -42.12
N GLN A 416 6.16 0.46 -41.15
CA GLN A 416 6.39 -0.39 -39.94
C GLN A 416 5.66 -1.72 -40.15
N LEU A 417 6.39 -2.81 -40.19
CA LEU A 417 5.85 -4.16 -40.20
C LEU A 417 6.03 -4.82 -38.85
N ARG A 418 4.96 -5.37 -38.29
CA ARG A 418 5.00 -6.19 -37.08
C ARG A 418 4.59 -7.62 -37.38
N GLY A 419 5.31 -8.59 -36.81
CA GLY A 419 5.00 -10.01 -36.97
C GLY A 419 5.06 -10.50 -38.40
N ALA A 420 5.76 -9.79 -39.29
CA ALA A 420 5.95 -10.21 -40.68
C ALA A 420 7.00 -11.32 -40.78
N PRO A 421 6.91 -12.22 -41.78
CA PRO A 421 7.97 -13.16 -42.08
C PRO A 421 9.32 -12.47 -42.32
N SER A 422 10.42 -13.23 -42.22
CA SER A 422 11.77 -12.67 -42.48
C SER A 422 11.98 -12.16 -43.90
N THR A 423 11.20 -12.63 -44.83
CA THR A 423 11.17 -12.18 -46.23
C THR A 423 9.73 -12.14 -46.70
N GLY A 424 9.41 -11.22 -47.59
CA GLY A 424 8.07 -11.13 -48.14
C GLY A 424 7.94 -10.07 -49.21
N VAL A 425 6.73 -9.92 -49.69
CA VAL A 425 6.34 -8.95 -50.70
C VAL A 425 5.18 -8.13 -50.19
N LEU A 426 5.28 -6.83 -50.34
CA LEU A 426 4.23 -5.88 -50.00
C LEU A 426 3.63 -5.24 -51.26
N ILE A 427 2.36 -5.00 -51.20
CA ILE A 427 1.61 -4.18 -52.15
C ILE A 427 1.22 -2.90 -51.42
N VAL A 428 1.67 -1.79 -51.95
CA VAL A 428 1.35 -0.46 -51.43
C VAL A 428 0.30 0.17 -52.32
N ASP A 429 -0.68 0.84 -51.71
CA ASP A 429 -1.82 1.49 -52.39
C ASP A 429 -2.61 0.51 -53.29
N PRO A 430 -3.06 -0.67 -52.80
CA PRO A 430 -3.56 -1.78 -53.63
C PRO A 430 -4.74 -1.39 -54.55
N GLU A 431 -5.54 -0.44 -54.12
CA GLU A 431 -6.72 0.06 -54.87
C GLU A 431 -6.49 1.44 -55.50
N GLY A 432 -5.35 2.09 -55.22
CA GLY A 432 -5.07 3.47 -55.62
C GLY A 432 -4.27 3.58 -56.90
N PRO A 433 -4.11 4.82 -57.39
CA PRO A 433 -3.41 5.12 -58.64
C PRO A 433 -1.89 4.91 -58.55
N ARG A 434 -1.32 4.85 -57.36
CA ARG A 434 0.12 4.65 -57.10
C ARG A 434 0.45 3.23 -56.64
N ARG A 435 -0.35 2.27 -57.05
CA ARG A 435 -0.15 0.87 -56.72
C ARG A 435 1.24 0.39 -57.11
N CYS A 436 1.96 -0.15 -56.18
CA CYS A 436 3.29 -0.69 -56.42
C CYS A 436 3.59 -1.91 -55.56
N ARG A 437 4.59 -2.67 -55.94
CA ARG A 437 5.04 -3.91 -55.30
C ARG A 437 6.47 -3.78 -54.89
N MET A 438 6.79 -4.19 -53.66
CA MET A 438 8.15 -4.17 -53.12
C MET A 438 8.44 -5.47 -52.37
N ALA A 439 9.66 -5.99 -52.49
CA ALA A 439 10.17 -7.07 -51.70
C ALA A 439 10.88 -6.54 -50.46
N TYR A 440 10.82 -7.25 -49.36
CA TYR A 440 11.59 -6.91 -48.16
C TYR A 440 12.28 -8.15 -47.63
N THR A 441 13.38 -7.90 -46.87
CA THR A 441 14.10 -8.90 -46.09
C THR A 441 14.44 -8.31 -44.74
N THR A 442 14.10 -9.00 -43.66
CA THR A 442 14.47 -8.58 -42.30
C THR A 442 15.95 -8.89 -42.06
N PRO A 443 16.79 -7.94 -41.66
CA PRO A 443 18.16 -8.19 -41.26
C PRO A 443 18.26 -9.22 -40.13
N ASP A 444 19.29 -10.07 -40.15
CA ASP A 444 19.49 -11.12 -39.15
C ASP A 444 19.74 -10.54 -37.74
N ALA A 445 20.37 -9.37 -37.65
CA ALA A 445 20.62 -8.69 -36.41
C ALA A 445 19.95 -7.31 -36.39
N PRO A 446 19.28 -6.94 -35.29
CA PRO A 446 18.78 -5.58 -35.10
C PRO A 446 19.93 -4.59 -34.90
N ASP A 447 19.62 -3.29 -35.03
CA ASP A 447 20.56 -2.21 -34.75
C ASP A 447 20.87 -2.08 -33.25
N ALA A 448 21.69 -1.10 -32.86
CA ALA A 448 22.08 -0.83 -31.48
C ALA A 448 20.88 -0.48 -30.56
N HIS A 449 19.73 -0.17 -31.11
CA HIS A 449 18.48 0.15 -30.42
C HIS A 449 17.50 -1.03 -30.41
N GLY A 450 17.85 -2.18 -30.99
CA GLY A 450 16.98 -3.35 -31.09
C GLY A 450 15.97 -3.28 -32.23
N LEU A 451 16.14 -2.37 -33.20
CA LEU A 451 15.27 -2.19 -34.35
C LEU A 451 15.87 -2.80 -35.59
N SER A 452 15.03 -3.38 -36.43
CA SER A 452 15.44 -3.87 -37.76
C SER A 452 15.03 -2.85 -38.82
N TRP A 453 15.98 -2.44 -39.66
CA TRP A 453 15.78 -1.49 -40.74
C TRP A 453 16.13 -2.10 -42.08
N ASN A 454 15.31 -1.81 -43.11
CA ASN A 454 15.57 -2.17 -44.47
C ASN A 454 15.26 -0.98 -45.38
N GLN A 455 15.85 -0.94 -46.54
CA GLN A 455 15.53 -0.01 -47.61
C GLN A 455 14.99 -0.80 -48.82
N SER A 456 13.89 -0.37 -49.36
CA SER A 456 13.32 -1.05 -50.53
C SER A 456 12.62 -0.07 -51.46
N ALA A 457 12.83 -0.29 -52.76
CA ALA A 457 12.15 0.46 -53.81
C ALA A 457 10.89 -0.26 -54.28
N CYS A 458 9.81 0.49 -54.42
CA CYS A 458 8.53 0.00 -54.86
C CYS A 458 8.41 0.07 -56.40
N THR A 459 8.19 -1.04 -57.04
CA THR A 459 8.01 -1.15 -58.50
C THR A 459 6.53 -0.93 -58.84
N PRO A 460 6.21 0.06 -59.72
CA PRO A 460 4.83 0.32 -60.11
C PRO A 460 4.14 -0.93 -60.67
N LEU A 461 2.89 -1.11 -60.29
CA LEU A 461 1.98 -2.10 -60.87
C LEU A 461 0.90 -1.41 -61.68
N PRO A 462 0.38 -2.06 -62.78
CA PRO A 462 -0.73 -1.50 -63.53
C PRO A 462 -1.95 -1.32 -62.60
N SER A 463 -2.66 -0.22 -62.78
CA SER A 463 -3.88 0.08 -62.03
C SER A 463 -4.95 -1.00 -62.24
N PRO A 464 -5.74 -1.39 -61.24
CA PRO A 464 -6.74 -2.48 -61.34
C PRO A 464 -7.81 -2.28 -62.43
N GLY A 465 -7.89 -1.13 -63.10
CA GLY A 465 -8.84 -0.81 -64.16
C GLY A 465 -8.26 -0.68 -65.56
N ALA A 466 -6.93 -0.70 -65.72
CA ALA A 466 -6.30 -0.45 -66.99
C ALA A 466 -6.55 -1.60 -68.03
N GLY A 467 -6.75 -2.83 -67.60
CA GLY A 467 -7.07 -3.98 -68.47
C GLY A 467 -8.49 -3.99 -69.08
N LEU A 468 -9.44 -3.38 -68.38
CA LEU A 468 -10.83 -3.26 -68.83
C LEU A 468 -11.05 -2.12 -69.85
N GLN A 469 -10.23 -1.08 -69.79
CA GLN A 469 -10.25 0.04 -70.73
C GLN A 469 -9.59 -0.34 -72.03
N ALA A 470 -8.45 -1.03 -72.01
CA ALA A 470 -7.80 -1.53 -73.26
C ALA A 470 -8.64 -2.56 -74.02
N ALA A 471 -9.46 -3.38 -73.34
CA ALA A 471 -10.39 -4.31 -73.97
C ALA A 471 -11.63 -3.60 -74.54
N ARG A 472 -12.05 -2.45 -73.99
CA ARG A 472 -13.13 -1.62 -74.57
C ARG A 472 -12.68 -0.85 -75.81
N ASP A 473 -11.49 -0.24 -75.77
CA ASP A 473 -10.96 0.49 -76.95
C ASP A 473 -10.63 -0.41 -78.12
N HIS A 474 -10.36 -1.72 -77.87
CA HIS A 474 -10.20 -2.70 -78.95
C HIS A 474 -11.54 -3.21 -79.53
N ALA A 475 -12.61 -3.18 -78.74
CA ALA A 475 -13.94 -3.56 -79.16
C ALA A 475 -14.64 -2.45 -80.03
N ASP A 476 -14.34 -1.17 -79.74
CA ASP A 476 -14.89 -0.05 -80.52
C ASP A 476 -14.17 0.23 -81.88
N ALA A 477 -12.93 -0.28 -82.01
CA ALA A 477 -12.17 -0.12 -83.27
C ALA A 477 -12.56 -1.11 -84.38
N THR A 478 -13.49 -2.06 -84.18
CA THR A 478 -13.94 -3.06 -85.13
C THR A 478 -15.35 -2.86 -85.66
N HIS A 479 -16.01 -1.75 -85.30
CA HIS A 479 -17.32 -1.39 -85.86
C HIS A 479 -17.29 0.00 -86.50
N THR A 480 -16.78 0.10 -87.72
CA THR A 480 -17.15 1.14 -88.68
C THR A 480 -17.32 0.52 -90.06
N PRO A 481 -18.44 0.81 -90.71
CA PRO A 481 -18.88 0.15 -91.94
C PRO A 481 -18.00 0.51 -93.16
#